data_b8ef254a8de324a6d109e45283b8ca35
#
_entry.id   b8ef254a8de324a6d109e45283b8ca35
#
_cell.length_a   1.000
_cell.length_b   1.000
_cell.length_c   1.000
_cell.angle_alpha   90.00
_cell.angle_beta   90.00
_cell.angle_gamma   90.00
#
_symmetry.space_group_name_H-M   'P 1'
#
loop_
_entity.id
_entity.type
_entity.pdbx_description
1 polymer ?
#
loop_
_entity_poly.entity_id
_entity_poly.type
_entity_poly.pdbx_seq_one_letter_code
_entity_poly.pdbx_strand_id
1 'polypeptide(L)'
;MSVSRLLKSTSGASAAEFGLVLPLFLVLLFAVIDGGRFMWESNQAEKATQVGARVAIVTDVLAPGLRDEDYAGKTVGGTTLKSGDLIPAAALGSVLCKSTGCVCESGTCPTSLGTMNATAFTAIVTRMKQMYPSIKDTNVEVRYRGSGFGIAEASTGGGGGGATEQMEISPLITVTLTGVQFRPLTTFALKSATMPDFSTTLTAEDASGSYSN
;
A
#
# COMPACT_ATOMS: atom_id res chain seq x y z
N MET A 1 48.54 -45.02 20.55
CA MET A 1 47.70 -45.36 19.36
C MET A 1 48.28 -44.65 18.17
N SER A 2 48.70 -45.37 17.13
CA SER A 2 49.43 -44.79 16.00
C SER A 2 48.47 -44.12 15.02
N VAL A 3 48.72 -42.86 14.68
CA VAL A 3 47.93 -42.04 13.72
C VAL A 3 47.76 -42.76 12.37
N SER A 4 48.73 -43.64 12.01
CA SER A 4 48.67 -44.46 10.79
C SER A 4 47.54 -45.51 10.77
N ARG A 5 47.02 -45.95 11.93
CA ARG A 5 45.86 -46.85 12.00
C ARG A 5 44.52 -46.09 11.80
N LEU A 6 44.45 -44.87 12.20
CA LEU A 6 43.26 -44.02 11.97
C LEU A 6 43.09 -43.70 10.47
N LEU A 7 44.18 -43.47 9.75
CA LEU A 7 44.16 -43.16 8.31
C LEU A 7 43.84 -44.39 7.42
N LYS A 8 43.94 -45.62 7.95
CA LYS A 8 43.60 -46.87 7.25
C LYS A 8 42.23 -47.44 7.61
N SER A 9 41.48 -46.78 8.50
CA SER A 9 40.14 -47.21 8.92
C SER A 9 39.12 -46.80 7.89
N THR A 10 38.55 -47.71 7.13
CA THR A 10 37.46 -47.49 6.17
C THR A 10 36.11 -47.24 6.85
N SER A 11 35.98 -47.52 8.14
CA SER A 11 34.75 -47.31 8.90
C SER A 11 34.42 -45.83 9.14
N GLY A 12 35.33 -44.90 8.90
CA GLY A 12 35.11 -43.45 8.95
C GLY A 12 34.75 -42.81 7.59
N ALA A 13 34.87 -43.56 6.50
CA ALA A 13 34.63 -42.99 5.16
C ALA A 13 33.19 -42.53 4.98
N SER A 14 32.20 -43.33 5.37
CA SER A 14 30.77 -42.98 5.30
C SER A 14 30.42 -41.77 6.16
N ALA A 15 31.04 -41.63 7.33
CA ALA A 15 30.83 -40.45 8.18
C ALA A 15 31.43 -39.17 7.56
N ALA A 16 32.57 -39.30 6.88
CA ALA A 16 33.19 -38.19 6.17
C ALA A 16 32.38 -37.77 4.94
N GLU A 17 31.86 -38.72 4.16
CA GLU A 17 30.99 -38.50 3.01
C GLU A 17 29.68 -37.80 3.47
N PHE A 18 29.03 -38.31 4.52
CA PHE A 18 27.84 -37.71 5.11
C PHE A 18 28.13 -36.30 5.61
N GLY A 19 29.26 -36.10 6.32
CA GLY A 19 29.65 -34.77 6.83
C GLY A 19 29.89 -33.73 5.74
N LEU A 20 30.26 -34.16 4.53
CA LEU A 20 30.47 -33.29 3.39
C LEU A 20 29.13 -32.94 2.67
N VAL A 21 28.23 -33.92 2.57
CA VAL A 21 26.94 -33.74 1.89
C VAL A 21 25.92 -32.99 2.78
N LEU A 22 25.96 -33.20 4.10
CA LEU A 22 25.00 -32.65 5.04
C LEU A 22 24.88 -31.12 4.97
N PRO A 23 25.96 -30.32 4.98
CA PRO A 23 25.86 -28.87 4.90
C PRO A 23 25.18 -28.40 3.60
N LEU A 24 25.52 -29.03 2.47
CA LEU A 24 24.91 -28.71 1.18
C LEU A 24 23.41 -29.00 1.17
N PHE A 25 23.04 -30.16 1.72
CA PHE A 25 21.64 -30.58 1.87
C PHE A 25 20.86 -29.61 2.77
N LEU A 26 21.43 -29.18 3.90
CA LEU A 26 20.79 -28.20 4.79
C LEU A 26 20.60 -26.86 4.12
N VAL A 27 21.56 -26.34 3.35
CA VAL A 27 21.43 -25.11 2.59
C VAL A 27 20.29 -25.22 1.57
N LEU A 28 20.19 -26.33 0.84
CA LEU A 28 19.11 -26.58 -0.10
C LEU A 28 17.75 -26.61 0.61
N LEU A 29 17.65 -27.30 1.74
CA LEU A 29 16.42 -27.41 2.51
C LEU A 29 15.95 -26.04 3.02
N PHE A 30 16.84 -25.24 3.59
CA PHE A 30 16.53 -23.90 4.04
C PHE A 30 16.16 -22.97 2.87
N ALA A 31 16.78 -23.11 1.70
CA ALA A 31 16.43 -22.33 0.52
C ALA A 31 14.98 -22.61 0.06
N VAL A 32 14.54 -23.86 0.11
CA VAL A 32 13.15 -24.24 -0.21
C VAL A 32 12.18 -23.67 0.81
N ILE A 33 12.50 -23.72 2.10
CA ILE A 33 11.68 -23.13 3.17
C ILE A 33 11.59 -21.61 3.00
N ASP A 34 12.70 -20.93 2.74
CA ASP A 34 12.72 -19.48 2.54
C ASP A 34 11.92 -19.08 1.30
N GLY A 35 11.98 -19.86 0.22
CA GLY A 35 11.13 -19.64 -0.96
C GLY A 35 9.64 -19.73 -0.63
N GLY A 36 9.23 -20.75 0.12
CA GLY A 36 7.84 -20.89 0.59
C GLY A 36 7.39 -19.73 1.48
N ARG A 37 8.24 -19.30 2.40
CA ARG A 37 7.97 -18.13 3.27
C ARG A 37 7.85 -16.84 2.47
N PHE A 38 8.73 -16.61 1.50
CA PHE A 38 8.66 -15.45 0.62
C PHE A 38 7.32 -15.36 -0.11
N MET A 39 6.87 -16.47 -0.71
CA MET A 39 5.57 -16.51 -1.39
C MET A 39 4.40 -16.28 -0.43
N TRP A 40 4.47 -16.83 0.77
CA TRP A 40 3.44 -16.64 1.79
C TRP A 40 3.37 -15.18 2.28
N GLU A 41 4.51 -14.56 2.58
CA GLU A 41 4.58 -13.15 2.98
C GLU A 41 4.12 -12.22 1.85
N SER A 42 4.46 -12.53 0.59
CA SER A 42 3.97 -11.79 -0.59
C SER A 42 2.45 -11.83 -0.70
N ASN A 43 1.83 -12.99 -0.52
CA ASN A 43 0.38 -13.13 -0.51
C ASN A 43 -0.28 -12.33 0.64
N GLN A 44 0.35 -12.29 1.82
CA GLN A 44 -0.15 -11.48 2.93
C GLN A 44 -0.05 -9.99 2.65
N ALA A 45 1.05 -9.54 2.04
CA ALA A 45 1.25 -8.16 1.64
C ALA A 45 0.19 -7.72 0.60
N GLU A 46 -0.09 -8.56 -0.38
CA GLU A 46 -1.15 -8.31 -1.37
C GLU A 46 -2.53 -8.22 -0.71
N LYS A 47 -2.88 -9.17 0.16
CA LYS A 47 -4.14 -9.11 0.92
C LYS A 47 -4.23 -7.87 1.81
N ALA A 48 -3.12 -7.43 2.40
CA ALA A 48 -3.08 -6.22 3.20
C ALA A 48 -3.44 -4.98 2.36
N THR A 49 -2.96 -4.87 1.11
CA THR A 49 -3.35 -3.75 0.23
C THR A 49 -4.82 -3.80 -0.15
N GLN A 50 -5.39 -4.99 -0.39
CA GLN A 50 -6.81 -5.17 -0.68
C GLN A 50 -7.69 -4.72 0.50
N VAL A 51 -7.33 -5.13 1.72
CA VAL A 51 -8.04 -4.70 2.94
C VAL A 51 -7.86 -3.19 3.15
N GLY A 52 -6.64 -2.67 2.98
CA GLY A 52 -6.36 -1.24 3.07
C GLY A 52 -7.19 -0.41 2.10
N ALA A 53 -7.30 -0.84 0.84
CA ALA A 53 -8.11 -0.15 -0.17
C ALA A 53 -9.61 -0.15 0.20
N ARG A 54 -10.14 -1.28 0.68
CA ARG A 54 -11.54 -1.36 1.14
C ARG A 54 -11.83 -0.43 2.32
N VAL A 55 -10.89 -0.29 3.24
CA VAL A 55 -11.04 0.67 4.35
C VAL A 55 -10.94 2.10 3.83
N ALA A 56 -10.01 2.38 2.92
CA ALA A 56 -9.78 3.70 2.38
C ALA A 56 -11.00 4.27 1.62
N ILE A 57 -11.80 3.43 0.94
CA ILE A 57 -12.99 3.88 0.20
C ILE A 57 -14.19 4.23 1.09
N VAL A 58 -14.22 3.73 2.32
CA VAL A 58 -15.33 3.96 3.28
C VAL A 58 -14.93 4.85 4.46
N THR A 59 -13.67 5.27 4.52
CA THR A 59 -13.15 6.14 5.57
C THR A 59 -13.00 7.55 5.02
N ASP A 60 -13.06 8.57 5.90
CA ASP A 60 -12.79 9.95 5.51
C ASP A 60 -11.52 10.08 4.69
N VAL A 61 -11.55 10.94 3.69
CA VAL A 61 -10.40 11.21 2.84
C VAL A 61 -9.21 11.70 3.66
N LEU A 62 -8.01 11.26 3.28
CA LEU A 62 -6.78 11.66 3.96
C LEU A 62 -6.42 13.11 3.74
N ALA A 63 -6.77 13.67 2.58
CA ALA A 63 -6.59 15.07 2.25
C ALA A 63 -7.96 15.78 2.24
N PRO A 64 -8.35 16.48 3.31
CA PRO A 64 -9.67 17.12 3.41
C PRO A 64 -10.00 18.05 2.25
N GLY A 65 -9.00 18.72 1.68
CA GLY A 65 -9.21 19.59 0.53
C GLY A 65 -9.75 18.89 -0.73
N LEU A 66 -9.70 17.54 -0.81
CA LEU A 66 -10.37 16.79 -1.88
C LEU A 66 -11.89 16.83 -1.73
N ARG A 67 -12.39 16.85 -0.49
CA ARG A 67 -13.80 16.93 -0.18
C ARG A 67 -14.32 18.37 -0.32
N ASP A 68 -13.49 19.34 0.08
CA ASP A 68 -13.87 20.75 0.15
C ASP A 68 -13.74 21.46 -1.22
N GLU A 69 -13.38 20.71 -2.27
CA GLU A 69 -13.10 21.25 -3.60
C GLU A 69 -14.39 21.34 -4.44
N ASP A 70 -14.78 22.56 -4.82
CA ASP A 70 -15.87 22.82 -5.75
C ASP A 70 -15.40 22.66 -7.19
N TYR A 71 -16.10 21.88 -7.99
CA TYR A 71 -15.80 21.70 -9.41
C TYR A 71 -16.66 22.57 -10.33
N ALA A 72 -17.82 23.06 -9.89
CA ALA A 72 -18.63 23.98 -10.67
C ALA A 72 -17.88 25.31 -10.90
N GLY A 73 -17.86 25.77 -12.15
CA GLY A 73 -17.11 26.95 -12.57
C GLY A 73 -15.64 26.72 -12.90
N LYS A 74 -15.08 25.52 -12.64
CA LYS A 74 -13.71 25.19 -13.04
C LYS A 74 -13.62 24.85 -14.51
N THR A 75 -12.50 25.24 -15.12
CA THR A 75 -12.19 24.90 -16.51
C THR A 75 -11.28 23.70 -16.57
N VAL A 76 -11.77 22.60 -17.15
CA VAL A 76 -11.02 21.34 -17.32
C VAL A 76 -10.99 21.00 -18.81
N GLY A 77 -9.81 20.82 -19.38
CA GLY A 77 -9.66 20.51 -20.80
C GLY A 77 -10.25 21.56 -21.75
N GLY A 78 -10.30 22.84 -21.33
CA GLY A 78 -10.87 23.94 -22.11
C GLY A 78 -12.38 24.10 -21.96
N THR A 79 -13.07 23.25 -21.20
CA THR A 79 -14.50 23.34 -20.93
C THR A 79 -14.74 23.78 -19.48
N THR A 80 -15.56 24.81 -19.27
CA THR A 80 -15.98 25.22 -17.93
C THR A 80 -17.14 24.38 -17.47
N LEU A 81 -16.97 23.69 -16.35
CA LEU A 81 -17.99 22.82 -15.75
C LEU A 81 -19.12 23.66 -15.17
N LYS A 82 -20.34 23.23 -15.45
CA LYS A 82 -21.56 23.81 -14.85
C LYS A 82 -22.12 22.83 -13.82
N SER A 83 -22.95 23.32 -12.93
CA SER A 83 -23.74 22.47 -12.04
C SER A 83 -24.52 21.43 -12.84
N GLY A 84 -24.40 20.15 -12.46
CA GLY A 84 -24.98 19.00 -13.15
C GLY A 84 -24.06 18.35 -14.20
N ASP A 85 -22.91 18.96 -14.53
CA ASP A 85 -21.97 18.36 -15.48
C ASP A 85 -21.15 17.24 -14.80
N LEU A 86 -20.83 16.21 -15.59
CA LEU A 86 -19.90 15.16 -15.17
C LEU A 86 -18.49 15.74 -15.00
N ILE A 87 -17.84 15.39 -13.91
CA ILE A 87 -16.47 15.81 -13.63
C ILE A 87 -15.52 14.86 -14.36
N PRO A 88 -14.76 15.36 -15.36
CA PRO A 88 -13.84 14.51 -16.11
C PRO A 88 -12.66 14.05 -15.23
N ALA A 89 -12.07 12.88 -15.53
CA ALA A 89 -10.93 12.34 -14.79
C ALA A 89 -9.74 13.31 -14.70
N ALA A 90 -9.56 14.16 -15.73
CA ALA A 90 -8.50 15.17 -15.75
C ALA A 90 -8.71 16.32 -14.74
N ALA A 91 -9.90 16.43 -14.13
CA ALA A 91 -10.19 17.45 -13.12
C ALA A 91 -9.40 17.27 -11.82
N LEU A 92 -9.06 16.02 -11.49
CA LEU A 92 -8.17 15.68 -10.38
C LEU A 92 -6.95 14.93 -10.92
N GLY A 93 -5.76 15.46 -10.67
CA GLY A 93 -4.49 14.81 -10.95
C GLY A 93 -4.19 13.70 -9.94
N SER A 94 -2.96 13.63 -9.49
CA SER A 94 -2.52 12.62 -8.51
C SER A 94 -2.16 13.30 -7.19
N VAL A 95 -2.89 12.96 -6.14
CA VAL A 95 -2.58 13.34 -4.76
C VAL A 95 -2.05 12.13 -4.03
N LEU A 96 -0.83 12.22 -3.50
CA LEU A 96 -0.15 11.15 -2.77
C LEU A 96 -0.10 11.48 -1.28
N CYS A 97 -0.64 10.60 -0.46
CA CYS A 97 -0.62 10.68 0.99
C CYS A 97 0.29 9.58 1.58
N LYS A 98 1.21 9.97 2.44
CA LYS A 98 2.11 9.11 3.22
C LYS A 98 1.95 9.43 4.71
N SER A 99 2.62 8.70 5.58
CA SER A 99 2.61 8.97 7.03
C SER A 99 3.04 10.39 7.41
N THR A 100 3.73 11.11 6.53
CA THR A 100 4.24 12.48 6.75
C THR A 100 3.29 13.57 6.24
N GLY A 101 2.26 13.22 5.48
CA GLY A 101 1.31 14.18 4.89
C GLY A 101 0.92 13.85 3.47
N CYS A 102 0.09 14.72 2.89
CA CYS A 102 -0.37 14.61 1.51
C CYS A 102 0.29 15.67 0.63
N VAL A 103 0.63 15.29 -0.60
CA VAL A 103 1.23 16.19 -1.60
C VAL A 103 0.58 15.99 -2.96
N CYS A 104 0.53 17.05 -3.76
CA CYS A 104 0.19 16.95 -5.17
C CYS A 104 1.38 16.35 -5.91
N GLU A 105 1.21 15.18 -6.50
CA GLU A 105 2.25 14.46 -7.23
C GLU A 105 2.29 14.90 -8.70
N SER A 106 1.12 15.05 -9.31
CA SER A 106 1.02 15.46 -10.72
C SER A 106 -0.38 15.94 -11.10
N GLY A 107 -0.47 16.73 -12.16
CA GLY A 107 -1.74 17.22 -12.71
C GLY A 107 -2.37 18.32 -11.87
N THR A 108 -3.70 18.48 -12.02
CA THR A 108 -4.47 19.46 -11.28
C THR A 108 -4.83 18.92 -9.90
N CYS A 109 -4.50 19.66 -8.86
CA CYS A 109 -4.86 19.31 -7.48
C CYS A 109 -5.67 20.45 -6.85
N PRO A 110 -6.39 20.16 -5.75
CA PRO A 110 -7.02 21.20 -4.94
C PRO A 110 -6.05 22.30 -4.54
N THR A 111 -6.54 23.54 -4.46
CA THR A 111 -5.72 24.70 -4.05
C THR A 111 -5.07 24.50 -2.68
N SER A 112 -5.76 23.80 -1.80
CA SER A 112 -5.23 23.36 -0.51
C SER A 112 -5.63 21.91 -0.28
N LEU A 113 -4.68 21.05 0.07
CA LEU A 113 -4.98 19.68 0.47
C LEU A 113 -5.46 19.57 1.92
N GLY A 114 -5.29 20.65 2.69
CA GLY A 114 -5.57 20.66 4.13
C GLY A 114 -4.57 19.88 4.95
N THR A 115 -4.80 19.82 6.26
CA THR A 115 -3.99 18.95 7.15
C THR A 115 -4.44 17.50 6.98
N MET A 116 -3.49 16.61 6.75
CA MET A 116 -3.79 15.19 6.58
C MET A 116 -4.57 14.62 7.76
N ASN A 117 -5.62 13.85 7.47
CA ASN A 117 -6.37 13.11 8.47
C ASN A 117 -5.56 11.90 8.97
N ALA A 118 -4.77 12.14 10.01
CA ALA A 118 -3.92 11.11 10.62
C ALA A 118 -4.73 9.94 11.22
N THR A 119 -5.95 10.21 11.70
CA THR A 119 -6.83 9.16 12.26
C THR A 119 -7.26 8.20 11.18
N ALA A 120 -7.72 8.69 10.04
CA ALA A 120 -8.08 7.87 8.89
C ALA A 120 -6.87 7.07 8.36
N PHE A 121 -5.70 7.71 8.24
CA PHE A 121 -4.47 7.01 7.84
C PHE A 121 -4.11 5.87 8.80
N THR A 122 -4.16 6.13 10.10
CA THR A 122 -3.87 5.13 11.14
C THR A 122 -4.86 3.97 11.09
N ALA A 123 -6.15 4.23 10.81
CA ALA A 123 -7.16 3.20 10.66
C ALA A 123 -6.85 2.26 9.49
N ILE A 124 -6.50 2.82 8.33
CA ILE A 124 -6.10 2.05 7.14
C ILE A 124 -4.90 1.15 7.48
N VAL A 125 -3.83 1.75 8.02
CA VAL A 125 -2.59 1.02 8.36
C VAL A 125 -2.84 -0.06 9.41
N THR A 126 -3.67 0.22 10.42
CA THR A 126 -4.02 -0.76 11.45
C THR A 126 -4.70 -1.99 10.87
N ARG A 127 -5.64 -1.79 9.95
CA ARG A 127 -6.31 -2.91 9.26
C ARG A 127 -5.34 -3.69 8.36
N MET A 128 -4.44 -3.01 7.67
CA MET A 128 -3.39 -3.65 6.88
C MET A 128 -2.47 -4.51 7.76
N LYS A 129 -2.08 -4.01 8.94
CA LYS A 129 -1.25 -4.74 9.91
C LYS A 129 -1.91 -6.02 10.45
N GLN A 130 -3.23 -6.10 10.48
CA GLN A 130 -3.94 -7.33 10.84
C GLN A 130 -3.69 -8.46 9.83
N MET A 131 -3.48 -8.13 8.56
CA MET A 131 -3.14 -9.11 7.52
C MET A 131 -1.63 -9.37 7.44
N TYR A 132 -0.82 -8.31 7.56
CA TYR A 132 0.64 -8.40 7.49
C TYR A 132 1.28 -7.54 8.60
N PRO A 133 1.58 -8.12 9.77
CA PRO A 133 2.06 -7.37 10.95
C PRO A 133 3.39 -6.64 10.76
N SER A 134 4.19 -7.04 9.78
CA SER A 134 5.50 -6.41 9.50
C SER A 134 5.41 -5.03 8.83
N ILE A 135 4.22 -4.56 8.47
CA ILE A 135 4.00 -3.25 7.85
C ILE A 135 4.37 -2.14 8.83
N LYS A 136 5.15 -1.18 8.34
CA LYS A 136 5.40 0.10 9.01
C LYS A 136 4.56 1.18 8.35
N ASP A 137 4.21 2.22 9.08
CA ASP A 137 3.43 3.36 8.55
C ASP A 137 4.14 4.01 7.35
N THR A 138 5.48 4.01 7.36
CA THR A 138 6.31 4.52 6.28
C THR A 138 6.29 3.67 5.00
N ASN A 139 5.77 2.43 5.07
CA ASN A 139 5.65 1.55 3.90
C ASN A 139 4.33 1.77 3.14
N VAL A 140 3.36 2.51 3.74
CA VAL A 140 2.02 2.66 3.18
C VAL A 140 1.91 3.99 2.45
N GLU A 141 1.45 3.93 1.21
CA GLU A 141 1.13 5.06 0.36
C GLU A 141 -0.34 4.96 -0.08
N VAL A 142 -1.06 6.07 0.02
CA VAL A 142 -2.44 6.17 -0.46
C VAL A 142 -2.49 7.26 -1.52
N ARG A 143 -2.93 6.90 -2.72
CA ARG A 143 -2.98 7.81 -3.86
C ARG A 143 -4.42 7.99 -4.33
N TYR A 144 -4.80 9.24 -4.52
CA TYR A 144 -6.09 9.66 -5.08
C TYR A 144 -5.89 10.16 -6.50
N ARG A 145 -6.75 9.73 -7.42
CA ARG A 145 -6.76 10.16 -8.83
C ARG A 145 -8.17 10.38 -9.31
N GLY A 146 -8.35 11.27 -10.27
CA GLY A 146 -9.65 11.44 -10.92
C GLY A 146 -10.08 10.17 -11.63
N SER A 147 -11.34 9.79 -11.43
CA SER A 147 -11.97 8.60 -12.02
C SER A 147 -12.79 8.93 -13.27
N GLY A 148 -13.26 10.17 -13.38
CA GLY A 148 -14.29 10.56 -14.33
C GLY A 148 -15.71 10.31 -13.82
N PHE A 149 -15.85 9.92 -12.54
CA PHE A 149 -17.14 9.80 -11.85
C PHE A 149 -17.29 10.93 -10.84
N GLY A 150 -18.46 11.53 -10.83
CA GLY A 150 -18.81 12.68 -10.00
C GLY A 150 -19.59 13.69 -10.78
N ILE A 151 -20.34 14.53 -10.11
CA ILE A 151 -21.17 15.58 -10.69
C ILE A 151 -20.79 16.89 -10.01
N ALA A 152 -20.48 17.91 -10.78
CA ALA A 152 -20.22 19.23 -10.29
C ALA A 152 -21.51 19.82 -9.71
N GLU A 153 -21.49 20.24 -8.46
CA GLU A 153 -22.65 20.83 -7.79
C GLU A 153 -22.52 22.35 -7.71
N ALA A 154 -23.63 23.05 -7.75
CA ALA A 154 -23.62 24.49 -7.53
C ALA A 154 -23.35 24.74 -6.06
N SER A 155 -22.26 25.42 -5.75
CA SER A 155 -22.02 25.94 -4.42
C SER A 155 -23.16 26.85 -4.00
N THR A 156 -23.99 26.38 -3.07
CA THR A 156 -25.08 27.21 -2.49
C THR A 156 -24.50 28.18 -1.47
N GLY A 157 -23.56 29.03 -1.91
CA GLY A 157 -23.12 30.22 -1.20
C GLY A 157 -22.27 29.95 0.05
N GLY A 158 -20.98 30.04 -0.11
CA GLY A 158 -20.03 30.27 0.96
C GLY A 158 -19.35 29.01 1.52
N GLY A 159 -18.20 28.73 0.98
CA GLY A 159 -17.16 27.91 1.61
C GLY A 159 -17.63 26.58 2.15
N GLY A 160 -17.45 25.57 1.37
CA GLY A 160 -17.56 24.15 1.64
C GLY A 160 -18.07 23.75 2.99
N GLY A 161 -19.11 23.00 3.05
CA GLY A 161 -19.35 22.26 4.25
C GLY A 161 -20.72 22.47 4.89
N GLY A 162 -21.76 22.07 4.23
CA GLY A 162 -23.00 21.68 4.89
C GLY A 162 -22.86 20.28 5.48
N ALA A 163 -23.55 19.98 6.55
CA ALA A 163 -23.44 18.78 7.38
C ALA A 163 -23.76 17.41 6.72
N THR A 164 -23.75 17.33 5.39
CA THR A 164 -23.88 16.09 4.58
C THR A 164 -22.89 16.12 3.41
N GLU A 165 -21.63 16.39 3.73
CA GLU A 165 -20.62 16.73 2.73
C GLU A 165 -20.10 15.48 2.04
N GLN A 166 -20.82 15.09 1.03
CA GLN A 166 -20.30 14.15 0.04
C GLN A 166 -19.33 14.90 -0.88
N MET A 167 -18.23 14.25 -1.18
CA MET A 167 -17.26 14.72 -2.15
C MET A 167 -17.89 14.70 -3.54
N GLU A 168 -17.82 15.82 -4.30
CA GLU A 168 -18.38 15.90 -5.66
C GLU A 168 -17.77 14.88 -6.63
N ILE A 169 -16.54 14.46 -6.37
CA ILE A 169 -15.80 13.50 -7.18
C ILE A 169 -15.66 12.18 -6.44
N SER A 170 -15.83 11.06 -7.14
CA SER A 170 -15.53 9.71 -6.64
C SER A 170 -14.15 9.27 -7.14
N PRO A 171 -13.04 9.61 -6.46
CA PRO A 171 -11.71 9.35 -6.98
C PRO A 171 -11.39 7.86 -6.98
N LEU A 172 -10.44 7.47 -7.83
CA LEU A 172 -9.75 6.19 -7.71
C LEU A 172 -8.77 6.28 -6.54
N ILE A 173 -8.92 5.40 -5.58
CA ILE A 173 -8.04 5.28 -4.41
C ILE A 173 -7.14 4.06 -4.62
N THR A 174 -5.83 4.31 -4.68
CA THR A 174 -4.82 3.26 -4.76
C THR A 174 -4.06 3.19 -3.45
N VAL A 175 -4.11 2.05 -2.79
CA VAL A 175 -3.28 1.77 -1.61
C VAL A 175 -2.11 0.92 -2.05
N THR A 176 -0.90 1.43 -1.81
CA THR A 176 0.35 0.77 -2.19
C THR A 176 1.18 0.48 -0.95
N LEU A 177 1.78 -0.70 -0.92
CA LEU A 177 2.73 -1.14 0.09
C LEU A 177 4.11 -1.21 -0.55
N THR A 178 5.04 -0.36 -0.10
CA THR A 178 6.37 -0.20 -0.69
C THR A 178 7.48 -0.49 0.32
N GLY A 179 8.65 -0.88 -0.19
CA GLY A 179 9.88 -0.98 0.61
C GLY A 179 9.86 -2.03 1.72
N VAL A 180 9.01 -3.04 1.62
CA VAL A 180 8.94 -4.14 2.60
C VAL A 180 10.14 -5.05 2.42
N GLN A 181 10.76 -5.43 3.55
CA GLN A 181 11.96 -6.26 3.56
C GLN A 181 11.62 -7.69 3.97
N PHE A 182 11.90 -8.65 3.10
CA PHE A 182 11.92 -10.06 3.42
C PHE A 182 13.23 -10.44 4.10
N ARG A 183 13.16 -11.19 5.21
CA ARG A 183 14.32 -11.69 5.93
C ARG A 183 14.36 -13.23 5.85
N PRO A 184 15.24 -13.80 5.02
CA PRO A 184 15.37 -15.24 4.92
C PRO A 184 15.96 -15.83 6.21
N LEU A 185 15.70 -17.10 6.48
CA LEU A 185 16.36 -17.87 7.57
C LEU A 185 17.84 -18.03 7.29
N THR A 186 18.19 -18.10 6.01
CA THR A 186 19.57 -18.23 5.51
C THR A 186 20.31 -16.88 5.49
N THR A 187 20.08 -16.00 6.48
CA THR A 187 20.74 -14.68 6.56
C THR A 187 22.26 -14.74 6.60
N PHE A 188 22.84 -15.89 6.96
CA PHE A 188 24.28 -16.14 6.89
C PHE A 188 24.79 -16.27 5.44
N ALA A 189 23.92 -16.66 4.49
CA ALA A 189 24.25 -16.82 3.07
C ALA A 189 23.58 -15.77 2.19
N LEU A 190 22.37 -15.33 2.53
CA LEU A 190 21.57 -14.38 1.76
C LEU A 190 21.23 -13.17 2.62
N LYS A 191 21.45 -11.97 2.08
CA LYS A 191 21.00 -10.72 2.72
C LYS A 191 19.47 -10.60 2.60
N SER A 192 18.88 -9.68 3.42
CA SER A 192 17.47 -9.31 3.25
C SER A 192 17.22 -8.84 1.82
N ALA A 193 16.08 -9.24 1.26
CA ALA A 193 15.63 -8.82 -0.06
C ALA A 193 14.44 -7.86 0.07
N THR A 194 14.42 -6.80 -0.73
CA THR A 194 13.22 -5.94 -0.82
C THR A 194 12.17 -6.68 -1.64
N MET A 195 10.97 -6.77 -1.09
CA MET A 195 9.82 -7.32 -1.81
C MET A 195 9.36 -6.34 -2.89
N PRO A 196 8.70 -6.82 -3.96
CA PRO A 196 8.06 -5.95 -4.92
C PRO A 196 6.99 -5.08 -4.26
N ASP A 197 6.66 -3.96 -4.89
CA ASP A 197 5.55 -3.12 -4.44
C ASP A 197 4.22 -3.81 -4.76
N PHE A 198 3.31 -3.78 -3.79
CA PHE A 198 1.95 -4.32 -3.94
C PHE A 198 0.96 -3.16 -3.95
N SER A 199 -0.01 -3.17 -4.86
CA SER A 199 -1.00 -2.11 -4.94
C SER A 199 -2.39 -2.65 -5.25
N THR A 200 -3.41 -2.00 -4.68
CA THR A 200 -4.82 -2.26 -4.99
C THR A 200 -5.52 -0.94 -5.20
N THR A 201 -6.30 -0.84 -6.27
CA THR A 201 -7.07 0.35 -6.62
C THR A 201 -8.56 0.05 -6.59
N LEU A 202 -9.32 0.91 -5.93
CA LEU A 202 -10.78 0.89 -5.89
C LEU A 202 -11.31 2.31 -6.12
N THR A 203 -12.55 2.42 -6.58
CA THR A 203 -13.26 3.71 -6.67
C THR A 203 -13.83 4.05 -5.30
N ALA A 204 -13.72 5.30 -4.86
CA ALA A 204 -14.39 5.76 -3.65
C ALA A 204 -15.90 5.64 -3.85
N GLU A 205 -16.60 5.01 -2.90
CA GLU A 205 -18.05 4.88 -2.92
C GLU A 205 -18.70 6.00 -2.14
N ASP A 206 -18.30 6.22 -0.90
CA ASP A 206 -18.88 7.25 -0.04
C ASP A 206 -17.83 8.19 0.57
N ALA A 207 -16.60 7.78 0.71
CA ALA A 207 -15.46 8.55 1.25
C ALA A 207 -15.78 9.50 2.43
N SER A 208 -16.87 9.22 3.15
CA SER A 208 -17.33 9.93 4.34
C SER A 208 -17.76 8.92 5.39
N GLY A 209 -17.15 8.96 6.55
CA GLY A 209 -17.55 8.13 7.67
C GLY A 209 -16.40 7.69 8.58
N SER A 210 -16.70 7.53 9.85
CA SER A 210 -15.89 6.75 10.76
C SER A 210 -16.12 5.27 10.41
N TYR A 211 -15.05 4.57 10.03
CA TYR A 211 -15.08 3.14 9.65
C TYR A 211 -16.01 2.33 10.56
N SER A 212 -16.89 1.58 9.94
CA SER A 212 -17.70 0.56 10.59
C SER A 212 -16.79 -0.58 11.08
N ASN A 213 -16.99 -0.98 12.33
CA ASN A 213 -16.33 -2.14 12.95
C ASN A 213 -16.56 -3.43 12.17
#